data_d0242c8ec673eaa1d7e9cca85683244a
#
_entry.id   d0242c8ec673eaa1d7e9cca85683244a
#
_cell.length_a   1.000
_cell.length_b   1.000
_cell.length_c   1.000
_cell.angle_alpha   90.00
_cell.angle_beta   90.00
_cell.angle_gamma   90.00
#
_symmetry.space_group_name_H-M   'P 1'
#
loop_
_entity.id
_entity.type
_entity.pdbx_description
1 polymer ?
#
loop_
_entity_poly.entity_id
_entity_poly.type
_entity_poly.pdbx_seq_one_letter_code
_entity_poly.pdbx_strand_id
1 'polypeptide(L)'
;MSPPAQLRTNARRSPLLLLLAALVASVAHGQTPPIRMSPADSPFPDVSGAQWTKIEGSSGHKFLTAVLRPEGNGPSPVVVVLHGGLGLNKAMMSVAEDVRRAGFVVVIGCWQAGQAQAEGNRLCSEATPQAEWLADPATRCCAKELIAMARSLSGARVDRFGLYGLSIGGQAALWVASTGASVQAVVADAPPSAKPREVLTGLTAPLLVLQGTADKLVSVEQTREYEAAARALGKPVVAAYFEGVGHLASVQPESQAEARARAVAFFRDNLLK
;
A
#
# COMPACT_ATOMS: atom_id res chain seq x y z
N MET A 1 58.18 0.49 86.38
CA MET A 1 58.24 0.10 84.97
C MET A 1 56.92 0.50 84.34
N SER A 2 56.92 1.67 83.71
CA SER A 2 55.69 2.24 83.04
C SER A 2 55.78 2.00 81.55
N PRO A 3 54.69 1.65 80.86
CA PRO A 3 54.72 1.51 79.41
C PRO A 3 54.56 2.84 78.71
N PRO A 4 55.01 2.94 77.49
CA PRO A 4 55.07 4.21 76.76
C PRO A 4 53.71 4.60 76.09
N ALA A 5 53.57 5.92 75.92
CA ALA A 5 52.40 6.58 75.37
C ALA A 5 52.18 6.26 73.89
N GLN A 6 50.93 5.96 73.54
CA GLN A 6 50.49 5.84 72.16
C GLN A 6 50.13 7.21 71.62
N LEU A 7 50.78 7.59 70.52
CA LEU A 7 50.39 8.73 69.65
C LEU A 7 49.16 8.40 68.88
N ARG A 8 48.08 9.17 69.11
CA ARG A 8 46.88 9.13 68.21
C ARG A 8 47.09 10.07 67.06
N THR A 9 47.24 9.51 65.88
CA THR A 9 47.19 10.27 64.63
C THR A 9 45.72 10.33 64.12
N ASN A 10 45.15 11.53 64.22
CA ASN A 10 43.84 11.84 63.58
C ASN A 10 43.99 11.99 62.09
N ALA A 11 43.73 10.95 61.33
CA ALA A 11 43.58 11.06 59.90
C ALA A 11 42.10 11.47 59.54
N ARG A 12 41.91 12.72 59.21
CA ARG A 12 40.65 13.21 58.61
C ARG A 12 40.51 12.57 57.28
N ARG A 13 39.55 11.64 57.12
CA ARG A 13 39.11 11.14 55.87
C ARG A 13 38.09 12.10 55.26
N SER A 14 38.47 12.82 54.24
CA SER A 14 37.55 13.56 53.37
C SER A 14 36.71 12.56 52.57
N PRO A 15 35.38 12.69 52.48
CA PRO A 15 34.58 11.89 51.61
C PRO A 15 34.74 12.44 50.19
N LEU A 16 35.40 11.68 49.32
CA LEU A 16 35.40 11.90 47.90
C LEU A 16 33.99 11.57 47.38
N LEU A 17 33.17 12.60 47.09
CA LEU A 17 31.91 12.45 46.38
C LEU A 17 32.24 12.09 44.92
N LEU A 18 32.10 10.83 44.58
CA LEU A 18 32.01 10.36 43.20
C LEU A 18 30.66 10.78 42.66
N LEU A 19 30.62 11.91 41.93
CA LEU A 19 29.53 12.24 41.03
C LEU A 19 29.58 11.27 39.84
N LEU A 20 28.82 10.19 39.89
CA LEU A 20 28.46 9.43 38.69
C LEU A 20 27.51 10.31 37.88
N ALA A 21 28.04 11.02 36.89
CA ALA A 21 27.24 11.60 35.83
C ALA A 21 26.67 10.45 34.98
N ALA A 22 25.44 10.05 35.27
CA ALA A 22 24.67 9.18 34.37
C ALA A 22 24.39 9.97 33.09
N LEU A 23 25.18 9.72 32.05
CA LEU A 23 24.85 10.11 30.70
C LEU A 23 23.59 9.31 30.31
N VAL A 24 22.41 9.86 30.51
CA VAL A 24 21.19 9.40 29.86
C VAL A 24 21.32 9.78 28.39
N ALA A 25 21.86 8.86 27.60
CA ALA A 25 21.75 8.95 26.15
C ALA A 25 20.25 8.86 25.84
N SER A 26 19.63 10.02 25.61
CA SER A 26 18.32 10.13 24.98
C SER A 26 18.45 9.48 23.61
N VAL A 27 18.03 8.23 23.49
CA VAL A 27 17.77 7.63 22.19
C VAL A 27 16.62 8.45 21.63
N ALA A 28 16.96 9.43 20.82
CA ALA A 28 15.98 10.09 19.97
C ALA A 28 15.33 8.98 19.14
N HIS A 29 14.12 8.59 19.51
CA HIS A 29 13.28 7.79 18.65
C HIS A 29 13.15 8.58 17.37
N GLY A 30 13.83 8.14 16.32
CA GLY A 30 13.79 8.77 15.01
C GLY A 30 12.35 8.80 14.56
N GLN A 31 11.68 9.91 14.78
CA GLN A 31 10.36 10.16 14.20
C GLN A 31 10.56 10.16 12.70
N THR A 32 9.95 9.19 12.04
CA THR A 32 9.88 9.18 10.58
C THR A 32 9.35 10.54 10.16
N PRO A 33 10.05 11.30 9.29
CA PRO A 33 9.59 12.62 8.90
C PRO A 33 8.17 12.54 8.36
N PRO A 34 7.32 13.52 8.66
CA PRO A 34 5.92 13.49 8.25
C PRO A 34 5.81 13.53 6.73
N ILE A 35 4.85 12.80 6.19
CA ILE A 35 4.47 12.88 4.77
C ILE A 35 4.01 14.31 4.50
N ARG A 36 4.63 14.97 3.51
CA ARG A 36 4.25 16.31 3.06
C ARG A 36 3.34 16.20 1.84
N MET A 37 2.29 16.98 1.83
CA MET A 37 1.32 17.05 0.74
C MET A 37 1.20 18.49 0.24
N SER A 38 1.20 18.67 -1.09
CA SER A 38 0.94 19.95 -1.74
C SER A 38 0.00 19.78 -2.94
N PRO A 39 -0.89 20.73 -3.21
CA PRO A 39 -1.76 20.66 -4.39
C PRO A 39 -0.97 20.47 -5.68
N ALA A 40 -1.57 19.80 -6.65
CA ALA A 40 -1.03 19.59 -7.99
C ALA A 40 -2.12 19.75 -9.03
N ASP A 41 -1.70 20.12 -10.24
CA ASP A 41 -2.58 20.16 -11.39
C ASP A 41 -2.95 18.74 -11.85
N SER A 42 -4.14 18.60 -12.41
CA SER A 42 -4.59 17.32 -12.96
C SER A 42 -3.84 16.98 -14.25
N PRO A 43 -3.16 15.84 -14.29
CA PRO A 43 -2.59 15.33 -15.55
C PRO A 43 -3.64 14.73 -16.48
N PHE A 44 -4.87 14.54 -15.97
CA PHE A 44 -6.03 14.06 -16.73
C PHE A 44 -7.19 15.05 -16.60
N PRO A 45 -7.17 16.16 -17.38
CA PRO A 45 -8.15 17.25 -17.24
C PRO A 45 -9.60 16.79 -17.45
N ASP A 46 -9.80 15.71 -18.21
CA ASP A 46 -11.13 15.14 -18.47
C ASP A 46 -11.68 14.31 -17.28
N VAL A 47 -10.87 14.06 -16.25
CA VAL A 47 -11.29 13.33 -15.05
C VAL A 47 -11.69 14.33 -13.97
N SER A 48 -12.99 14.61 -13.90
CA SER A 48 -13.53 15.54 -12.91
C SER A 48 -13.57 14.94 -11.50
N GLY A 49 -13.49 15.81 -10.48
CA GLY A 49 -13.68 15.43 -9.07
C GLY A 49 -12.47 14.76 -8.40
N ALA A 50 -11.36 14.56 -9.10
CA ALA A 50 -10.11 14.09 -8.51
C ALA A 50 -9.30 15.27 -7.93
N GLN A 51 -8.96 15.19 -6.65
CA GLN A 51 -8.05 16.14 -6.01
C GLN A 51 -6.62 15.64 -6.15
N TRP A 52 -5.83 16.30 -6.99
CA TRP A 52 -4.44 15.93 -7.23
C TRP A 52 -3.50 16.56 -6.21
N THR A 53 -2.54 15.76 -5.77
CA THR A 53 -1.60 16.11 -4.70
C THR A 53 -0.23 15.54 -5.02
N LYS A 54 0.81 16.37 -4.89
CA LYS A 54 2.20 15.89 -4.81
C LYS A 54 2.48 15.45 -3.39
N ILE A 55 3.01 14.26 -3.26
CA ILE A 55 3.43 13.70 -1.98
C ILE A 55 4.95 13.65 -1.95
N GLU A 56 5.52 14.09 -0.85
CA GLU A 56 6.91 13.84 -0.48
C GLU A 56 6.88 12.90 0.72
N GLY A 57 7.25 11.66 0.48
CA GLY A 57 7.28 10.62 1.50
C GLY A 57 8.42 10.78 2.48
N SER A 58 8.38 9.99 3.54
CA SER A 58 9.43 9.98 4.58
C SER A 58 10.81 9.55 4.06
N SER A 59 10.84 8.81 2.97
CA SER A 59 12.05 8.41 2.25
C SER A 59 12.62 9.49 1.33
N GLY A 60 11.93 10.64 1.20
CA GLY A 60 12.26 11.70 0.25
C GLY A 60 11.76 11.46 -1.17
N HIS A 61 11.12 10.34 -1.44
CA HIS A 61 10.48 10.09 -2.73
C HIS A 61 9.29 11.02 -2.94
N LYS A 62 9.19 11.55 -4.16
CA LYS A 62 8.07 12.42 -4.58
C LYS A 62 7.24 11.71 -5.62
N PHE A 63 5.94 11.69 -5.41
CA PHE A 63 5.01 11.07 -6.34
C PHE A 63 3.68 11.80 -6.40
N LEU A 64 2.97 11.62 -7.52
CA LEU A 64 1.69 12.24 -7.77
C LEU A 64 0.56 11.29 -7.34
N THR A 65 -0.45 11.83 -6.70
CA THR A 65 -1.60 11.08 -6.18
C THR A 65 -2.89 11.83 -6.44
N ALA A 66 -3.95 11.10 -6.73
CA ALA A 66 -5.31 11.62 -6.76
C ALA A 66 -6.13 11.03 -5.61
N VAL A 67 -6.93 11.88 -4.99
CA VAL A 67 -7.96 11.51 -4.03
C VAL A 67 -9.32 11.79 -4.66
N LEU A 68 -10.15 10.75 -4.79
CA LEU A 68 -11.52 10.85 -5.28
C LEU A 68 -12.46 10.59 -4.10
N ARG A 69 -13.34 11.55 -3.83
CA ARG A 69 -14.32 11.42 -2.74
C ARG A 69 -15.69 11.06 -3.30
N PRO A 70 -16.42 10.15 -2.65
CA PRO A 70 -17.79 9.85 -3.03
C PRO A 70 -18.70 11.05 -2.77
N GLU A 71 -19.89 11.03 -3.33
CA GLU A 71 -20.93 11.99 -3.00
C GLU A 71 -21.44 11.76 -1.56
N GLY A 72 -21.83 12.84 -0.90
CA GLY A 72 -22.30 12.82 0.49
C GLY A 72 -21.28 13.37 1.48
N ASN A 73 -21.72 13.58 2.73
CA ASN A 73 -20.97 14.30 3.77
C ASN A 73 -20.46 13.38 4.90
N GLY A 74 -20.68 12.07 4.81
CA GLY A 74 -20.27 11.12 5.84
C GLY A 74 -18.85 10.58 5.62
N PRO A 75 -18.23 10.05 6.70
CA PRO A 75 -16.97 9.36 6.56
C PRO A 75 -17.14 8.04 5.79
N SER A 76 -16.42 7.88 4.70
CA SER A 76 -16.48 6.69 3.83
C SER A 76 -15.24 5.82 3.98
N PRO A 77 -15.37 4.49 3.83
CA PRO A 77 -14.22 3.58 3.77
C PRO A 77 -13.25 3.96 2.65
N VAL A 78 -12.00 3.55 2.81
CA VAL A 78 -10.92 3.89 1.87
C VAL A 78 -10.54 2.70 1.02
N VAL A 79 -10.40 2.91 -0.28
CA VAL A 79 -9.79 1.94 -1.21
C VAL A 79 -8.59 2.59 -1.89
N VAL A 80 -7.41 1.97 -1.76
CA VAL A 80 -6.23 2.38 -2.52
C VAL A 80 -6.12 1.55 -3.78
N VAL A 81 -6.02 2.22 -4.92
CA VAL A 81 -5.83 1.59 -6.23
C VAL A 81 -4.36 1.66 -6.62
N LEU A 82 -3.76 0.49 -6.86
CA LEU A 82 -2.38 0.32 -7.29
C LEU A 82 -2.35 -0.05 -8.77
N HIS A 83 -1.81 0.85 -9.60
CA HIS A 83 -1.77 0.67 -11.07
C HIS A 83 -0.81 -0.45 -11.49
N GLY A 84 -0.98 -0.94 -12.72
CA GLY A 84 -0.10 -1.93 -13.35
C GLY A 84 1.22 -1.34 -13.88
N GLY A 85 2.01 -2.17 -14.56
CA GLY A 85 3.32 -1.79 -15.12
C GLY A 85 3.29 -0.70 -16.19
N LEU A 86 2.13 -0.48 -16.82
CA LEU A 86 1.94 0.63 -17.76
C LEU A 86 1.74 1.99 -17.09
N GLY A 87 1.87 2.06 -15.76
CA GLY A 87 1.70 3.28 -15.00
C GLY A 87 0.24 3.68 -14.82
N LEU A 88 0.05 4.88 -14.25
CA LEU A 88 -1.26 5.48 -14.06
C LEU A 88 -1.76 6.07 -15.39
N ASN A 89 -2.95 5.66 -15.82
CA ASN A 89 -3.57 6.10 -17.07
C ASN A 89 -5.10 6.23 -16.93
N LYS A 90 -5.78 6.69 -17.99
CA LYS A 90 -7.24 6.90 -17.97
C LYS A 90 -8.04 5.64 -17.64
N ALA A 91 -7.60 4.46 -18.07
CA ALA A 91 -8.29 3.21 -17.75
C ALA A 91 -8.24 2.91 -16.24
N MET A 92 -7.08 3.15 -15.59
CA MET A 92 -6.92 3.01 -14.14
C MET A 92 -7.76 4.06 -13.38
N MET A 93 -7.82 5.30 -13.89
CA MET A 93 -8.70 6.34 -13.34
C MET A 93 -10.17 5.96 -13.43
N SER A 94 -10.59 5.30 -14.52
CA SER A 94 -11.96 4.81 -14.69
C SER A 94 -12.31 3.72 -13.67
N VAL A 95 -11.39 2.81 -13.35
CA VAL A 95 -11.57 1.84 -12.25
C VAL A 95 -11.73 2.56 -10.92
N ALA A 96 -10.89 3.54 -10.63
CA ALA A 96 -10.96 4.35 -9.42
C ALA A 96 -12.31 5.08 -9.31
N GLU A 97 -12.81 5.62 -10.42
CA GLU A 97 -14.09 6.33 -10.47
C GLU A 97 -15.28 5.42 -10.18
N ASP A 98 -15.30 4.18 -10.69
CA ASP A 98 -16.38 3.23 -10.40
C ASP A 98 -16.40 2.85 -8.90
N VAL A 99 -15.24 2.69 -8.28
CA VAL A 99 -15.12 2.46 -6.83
C VAL A 99 -15.60 3.70 -6.05
N ARG A 100 -15.24 4.93 -6.50
CA ARG A 100 -15.71 6.17 -5.89
C ARG A 100 -17.23 6.28 -5.92
N ARG A 101 -17.85 6.04 -7.09
CA ARG A 101 -19.32 6.05 -7.27
C ARG A 101 -20.02 5.04 -6.38
N ALA A 102 -19.33 3.98 -6.01
CA ALA A 102 -19.86 2.96 -5.09
C ALA A 102 -19.87 3.38 -3.61
N GLY A 103 -19.37 4.59 -3.28
CA GLY A 103 -19.42 5.17 -1.94
C GLY A 103 -18.07 5.10 -1.17
N PHE A 104 -16.97 4.86 -1.84
CA PHE A 104 -15.65 4.77 -1.22
C PHE A 104 -14.82 6.04 -1.48
N VAL A 105 -14.02 6.44 -0.51
CA VAL A 105 -12.88 7.33 -0.76
C VAL A 105 -11.82 6.52 -1.50
N VAL A 106 -11.41 6.98 -2.67
CA VAL A 106 -10.39 6.30 -3.46
C VAL A 106 -9.11 7.11 -3.49
N VAL A 107 -8.00 6.43 -3.27
CA VAL A 107 -6.66 6.97 -3.43
C VAL A 107 -5.97 6.20 -4.55
N ILE A 108 -5.49 6.90 -5.55
CA ILE A 108 -4.73 6.31 -6.66
C ILE A 108 -3.54 7.21 -6.97
N GLY A 109 -2.36 6.64 -7.15
CA GLY A 109 -1.15 7.43 -7.39
C GLY A 109 0.01 6.62 -7.90
N CYS A 110 1.08 7.34 -8.22
CA CYS A 110 2.36 6.75 -8.62
C CYS A 110 2.99 6.06 -7.40
N TRP A 111 3.02 4.74 -7.37
CA TRP A 111 3.55 3.97 -6.26
C TRP A 111 4.84 3.20 -6.59
N GLN A 112 5.25 3.22 -7.84
CA GLN A 112 6.55 2.66 -8.26
C GLN A 112 7.63 3.72 -8.05
N ALA A 113 8.77 3.33 -7.49
CA ALA A 113 9.93 4.20 -7.37
C ALA A 113 10.49 4.51 -8.75
N GLY A 114 10.71 5.80 -9.00
CA GLY A 114 11.16 6.30 -10.28
C GLY A 114 10.30 7.44 -10.79
N GLN A 115 10.74 8.13 -11.78
CA GLN A 115 10.24 9.44 -12.16
C GLN A 115 8.80 9.41 -12.66
N ALA A 116 7.97 10.29 -12.12
CA ALA A 116 6.71 10.66 -12.73
C ALA A 116 7.00 11.41 -14.06
N GLN A 117 7.33 10.69 -15.10
CA GLN A 117 7.40 11.26 -16.44
C GLN A 117 6.10 10.95 -17.15
N ALA A 118 5.43 12.01 -17.61
CA ALA A 118 4.27 11.86 -18.46
C ALA A 118 4.75 11.52 -19.89
N GLU A 119 4.54 10.28 -20.30
CA GLU A 119 4.61 9.93 -21.72
C GLU A 119 3.19 9.84 -22.26
N GLY A 120 2.76 10.90 -22.96
CA GLY A 120 1.42 10.99 -23.51
C GLY A 120 0.32 10.87 -22.43
N ASN A 121 -0.47 9.79 -22.46
CA ASN A 121 -1.57 9.55 -21.53
C ASN A 121 -1.17 8.65 -20.32
N ARG A 122 0.10 8.47 -20.05
CA ARG A 122 0.60 7.60 -18.98
C ARG A 122 1.47 8.39 -18.01
N LEU A 123 1.26 8.14 -16.72
CA LEU A 123 2.09 8.68 -15.64
C LEU A 123 2.79 7.53 -14.92
N CYS A 124 4.00 7.78 -14.46
CA CYS A 124 4.73 6.82 -13.61
C CYS A 124 4.93 5.44 -14.27
N SER A 125 4.91 5.38 -15.59
CA SER A 125 5.32 4.17 -16.30
C SER A 125 6.84 4.10 -16.29
N GLU A 126 7.37 2.98 -15.84
CA GLU A 126 8.80 2.73 -15.91
C GLU A 126 9.15 1.51 -16.74
N ALA A 127 10.30 1.62 -17.39
CA ALA A 127 10.91 0.54 -18.15
C ALA A 127 11.62 -0.49 -17.26
N THR A 128 11.38 -0.53 -15.95
CA THR A 128 12.05 -1.50 -15.08
C THR A 128 11.52 -2.91 -15.34
N PRO A 129 12.40 -3.91 -15.54
CA PRO A 129 11.97 -5.29 -15.78
C PRO A 129 11.05 -5.79 -14.67
N GLN A 130 9.91 -6.33 -15.05
CA GLN A 130 8.78 -6.68 -14.16
C GLN A 130 9.12 -7.64 -13.01
N ALA A 131 10.21 -8.40 -13.11
CA ALA A 131 10.57 -9.40 -12.09
C ALA A 131 11.22 -8.81 -10.83
N GLU A 132 11.76 -7.60 -10.89
CA GLU A 132 12.65 -7.07 -9.86
C GLU A 132 12.04 -5.93 -9.04
N TRP A 133 10.98 -5.28 -9.49
CA TRP A 133 10.49 -4.07 -8.86
C TRP A 133 9.91 -4.28 -7.44
N LEU A 134 9.31 -5.44 -7.11
CA LEU A 134 8.97 -5.76 -5.71
C LEU A 134 10.20 -6.10 -4.85
N ALA A 135 11.31 -6.49 -5.46
CA ALA A 135 12.56 -6.65 -4.75
C ALA A 135 13.21 -5.30 -4.42
N ASP A 136 12.89 -4.24 -5.19
CA ASP A 136 13.40 -2.90 -4.96
C ASP A 136 12.84 -2.28 -3.67
N PRO A 137 13.69 -1.95 -2.67
CA PRO A 137 13.24 -1.32 -1.43
C PRO A 137 12.55 0.02 -1.63
N ALA A 138 12.94 0.80 -2.64
CA ALA A 138 12.36 2.11 -2.94
C ALA A 138 10.90 1.97 -3.42
N THR A 139 10.64 1.04 -4.33
CA THR A 139 9.29 0.74 -4.82
C THR A 139 8.38 0.24 -3.67
N ARG A 140 8.89 -0.64 -2.80
CA ARG A 140 8.16 -1.07 -1.61
C ARG A 140 7.87 0.07 -0.66
N CYS A 141 8.78 1.02 -0.53
CA CYS A 141 8.62 2.21 0.27
C CYS A 141 7.48 3.09 -0.28
N CYS A 142 7.50 3.40 -1.57
CA CYS A 142 6.47 4.24 -2.20
C CYS A 142 5.05 3.65 -2.07
N ALA A 143 4.89 2.34 -2.24
CA ALA A 143 3.61 1.66 -2.03
C ALA A 143 3.12 1.82 -0.57
N LYS A 144 4.01 1.65 0.41
CA LYS A 144 3.68 1.88 1.84
C LYS A 144 3.36 3.34 2.14
N GLU A 145 4.08 4.28 1.56
CA GLU A 145 3.86 5.71 1.75
C GLU A 145 2.52 6.18 1.17
N LEU A 146 2.13 5.65 -0.01
CA LEU A 146 0.80 5.90 -0.58
C LEU A 146 -0.31 5.42 0.37
N ILE A 147 -0.15 4.25 0.97
CA ILE A 147 -1.10 3.69 1.94
C ILE A 147 -1.11 4.51 3.23
N ALA A 148 0.05 4.93 3.73
CA ALA A 148 0.16 5.76 4.92
C ALA A 148 -0.53 7.12 4.72
N MET A 149 -0.35 7.73 3.54
CA MET A 149 -1.08 8.95 3.15
C MET A 149 -2.60 8.71 3.12
N ALA A 150 -3.05 7.64 2.49
CA ALA A 150 -4.47 7.30 2.44
C ALA A 150 -5.07 7.13 3.85
N ARG A 151 -4.31 6.62 4.81
CA ARG A 151 -4.70 6.50 6.22
C ARG A 151 -4.72 7.83 6.97
N SER A 152 -4.03 8.86 6.49
CA SER A 152 -4.02 10.19 7.11
C SER A 152 -5.15 11.11 6.62
N LEU A 153 -5.99 10.65 5.69
CA LEU A 153 -7.06 11.45 5.11
C LEU A 153 -8.13 11.79 6.14
N SER A 154 -8.36 13.08 6.35
CA SER A 154 -9.47 13.56 7.17
C SER A 154 -10.82 13.24 6.53
N GLY A 155 -11.82 12.91 7.36
CA GLY A 155 -13.17 12.59 6.89
C GLY A 155 -13.28 11.23 6.18
N ALA A 156 -12.29 10.34 6.34
CA ALA A 156 -12.32 8.98 5.82
C ALA A 156 -12.35 7.96 6.97
N ARG A 157 -13.02 6.83 6.74
CA ARG A 157 -13.02 5.69 7.68
C ARG A 157 -11.78 4.82 7.42
N VAL A 158 -10.67 5.24 7.99
CA VAL A 158 -9.37 4.55 7.81
C VAL A 158 -9.27 3.21 8.56
N ASP A 159 -10.24 2.91 9.42
CA ASP A 159 -10.47 1.60 10.04
C ASP A 159 -11.09 0.58 9.05
N ARG A 160 -11.64 1.06 7.94
CA ARG A 160 -12.24 0.30 6.85
C ARG A 160 -11.45 0.54 5.57
N PHE A 161 -10.49 -0.33 5.30
CA PHE A 161 -9.44 -0.09 4.31
C PHE A 161 -9.30 -1.28 3.35
N GLY A 162 -9.41 -1.01 2.05
CA GLY A 162 -9.27 -1.98 0.99
C GLY A 162 -8.12 -1.64 0.04
N LEU A 163 -7.63 -2.65 -0.67
CA LEU A 163 -6.66 -2.50 -1.75
C LEU A 163 -7.23 -3.07 -3.04
N TYR A 164 -7.08 -2.35 -4.13
CA TYR A 164 -7.39 -2.81 -5.48
C TYR A 164 -6.12 -2.72 -6.33
N GLY A 165 -5.54 -3.82 -6.69
CA GLY A 165 -4.33 -3.85 -7.50
C GLY A 165 -4.56 -4.44 -8.89
N LEU A 166 -3.94 -3.83 -9.91
CA LEU A 166 -4.02 -4.22 -11.30
C LEU A 166 -2.66 -4.74 -11.78
N SER A 167 -2.60 -5.98 -12.30
CA SER A 167 -1.35 -6.60 -12.73
C SER A 167 -0.30 -6.59 -11.61
N ILE A 168 0.86 -6.01 -11.85
CA ILE A 168 1.90 -5.81 -10.81
C ILE A 168 1.40 -5.04 -9.58
N GLY A 169 0.41 -4.14 -9.77
CA GLY A 169 -0.27 -3.51 -8.64
C GLY A 169 -1.08 -4.50 -7.80
N GLY A 170 -1.61 -5.57 -8.43
CA GLY A 170 -2.25 -6.69 -7.73
C GLY A 170 -1.27 -7.46 -6.85
N GLN A 171 -0.08 -7.74 -7.38
CA GLN A 171 0.99 -8.34 -6.59
C GLN A 171 1.43 -7.43 -5.44
N ALA A 172 1.55 -6.11 -5.68
CA ALA A 172 1.88 -5.15 -4.64
C ALA A 172 0.81 -5.07 -3.55
N ALA A 173 -0.47 -5.08 -3.92
CA ALA A 173 -1.58 -5.10 -2.97
C ALA A 173 -1.53 -6.33 -2.06
N LEU A 174 -1.30 -7.50 -2.64
CA LEU A 174 -1.13 -8.75 -1.90
C LEU A 174 0.09 -8.70 -0.97
N TRP A 175 1.24 -8.22 -1.47
CA TRP A 175 2.44 -8.08 -0.66
C TRP A 175 2.23 -7.13 0.52
N VAL A 176 1.63 -5.96 0.31
CA VAL A 176 1.34 -5.00 1.39
C VAL A 176 0.40 -5.62 2.42
N ALA A 177 -0.69 -6.26 1.97
CA ALA A 177 -1.66 -6.88 2.86
C ALA A 177 -1.07 -8.05 3.66
N SER A 178 -0.10 -8.79 3.10
CA SER A 178 0.56 -9.91 3.75
C SER A 178 1.67 -9.51 4.72
N THR A 179 2.19 -8.28 4.62
CA THR A 179 3.30 -7.79 5.45
C THR A 179 2.87 -6.93 6.64
N GLY A 180 1.62 -7.09 7.10
CA GLY A 180 1.13 -6.51 8.35
C GLY A 180 0.34 -5.20 8.20
N ALA A 181 0.00 -4.76 6.99
CA ALA A 181 -0.96 -3.68 6.84
C ALA A 181 -2.36 -4.15 7.28
N SER A 182 -3.01 -3.41 8.17
CA SER A 182 -4.40 -3.69 8.54
C SER A 182 -5.32 -3.37 7.37
N VAL A 183 -5.64 -4.39 6.57
CA VAL A 183 -6.48 -4.33 5.36
C VAL A 183 -7.65 -5.29 5.55
N GLN A 184 -8.86 -4.87 5.20
CA GLN A 184 -10.08 -5.65 5.36
C GLN A 184 -10.59 -6.28 4.06
N ALA A 185 -10.04 -5.88 2.89
CA ALA A 185 -10.36 -6.50 1.60
C ALA A 185 -9.25 -6.25 0.58
N VAL A 186 -8.93 -7.25 -0.22
CA VAL A 186 -8.00 -7.13 -1.34
C VAL A 186 -8.66 -7.61 -2.62
N VAL A 187 -8.65 -6.78 -3.66
CA VAL A 187 -8.99 -7.16 -5.03
C VAL A 187 -7.69 -7.13 -5.85
N ALA A 188 -7.39 -8.21 -6.55
CA ALA A 188 -6.23 -8.34 -7.41
C ALA A 188 -6.68 -8.80 -8.80
N ASP A 189 -6.50 -7.92 -9.81
CA ASP A 189 -6.82 -8.21 -11.20
C ASP A 189 -5.53 -8.64 -11.93
N ALA A 190 -5.50 -9.88 -12.40
CA ALA A 190 -4.38 -10.52 -13.06
C ALA A 190 -3.04 -10.34 -12.33
N PRO A 191 -2.92 -10.70 -11.02
CA PRO A 191 -1.69 -10.51 -10.27
C PRO A 191 -0.61 -11.50 -10.70
N PRO A 192 0.55 -11.07 -11.23
CA PRO A 192 1.65 -11.98 -11.50
C PRO A 192 2.25 -12.51 -10.20
N SER A 193 2.63 -13.78 -10.17
CA SER A 193 3.40 -14.32 -9.04
C SER A 193 4.18 -15.56 -9.41
N ALA A 194 5.44 -15.56 -9.00
CA ALA A 194 6.26 -16.74 -9.01
C ALA A 194 6.10 -17.60 -7.72
N LYS A 195 5.50 -17.03 -6.65
CA LYS A 195 5.46 -17.66 -5.33
C LYS A 195 4.18 -17.31 -4.55
N PRO A 196 3.00 -17.77 -5.02
CA PRO A 196 1.73 -17.42 -4.39
C PRO A 196 1.66 -17.76 -2.90
N ARG A 197 2.21 -18.91 -2.51
CA ARG A 197 2.16 -19.39 -1.13
C ARG A 197 2.93 -18.46 -0.16
N GLU A 198 4.10 -17.96 -0.56
CA GLU A 198 4.87 -17.05 0.28
C GLU A 198 4.11 -15.74 0.52
N VAL A 199 3.53 -15.18 -0.55
CA VAL A 199 2.75 -13.94 -0.48
C VAL A 199 1.50 -14.12 0.37
N LEU A 200 0.80 -15.24 0.23
CA LEU A 200 -0.48 -15.48 0.92
C LEU A 200 -0.32 -15.85 2.40
N THR A 201 0.84 -16.34 2.83
CA THR A 201 1.03 -16.81 4.21
C THR A 201 0.65 -15.74 5.24
N GLY A 202 1.08 -14.50 5.06
CA GLY A 202 0.77 -13.37 5.96
C GLY A 202 -0.60 -12.71 5.71
N LEU A 203 -1.31 -13.08 4.66
CA LEU A 203 -2.57 -12.44 4.30
C LEU A 203 -3.68 -12.85 5.28
N THR A 204 -4.32 -11.90 5.92
CA THR A 204 -5.48 -12.10 6.81
C THR A 204 -6.79 -11.60 6.19
N ALA A 205 -6.72 -10.68 5.23
CA ALA A 205 -7.87 -10.12 4.56
C ALA A 205 -8.48 -11.10 3.55
N PRO A 206 -9.80 -11.07 3.33
CA PRO A 206 -10.43 -11.69 2.19
C PRO A 206 -9.83 -11.21 0.87
N LEU A 207 -9.73 -12.12 -0.11
CA LEU A 207 -9.14 -11.88 -1.43
C LEU A 207 -10.13 -12.20 -2.54
N LEU A 208 -10.33 -11.26 -3.46
CA LEU A 208 -10.93 -11.47 -4.75
C LEU A 208 -9.85 -11.40 -5.83
N VAL A 209 -9.72 -12.44 -6.64
CA VAL A 209 -8.87 -12.45 -7.83
C VAL A 209 -9.74 -12.38 -9.07
N LEU A 210 -9.44 -11.46 -9.98
CA LEU A 210 -10.05 -11.34 -11.30
C LEU A 210 -9.05 -11.83 -12.34
N GLN A 211 -9.49 -12.63 -13.32
CA GLN A 211 -8.57 -13.19 -14.31
C GLN A 211 -9.24 -13.45 -15.65
N GLY A 212 -8.68 -12.90 -16.72
CA GLY A 212 -9.06 -13.28 -18.09
C GLY A 212 -8.45 -14.63 -18.48
N THR A 213 -9.24 -15.54 -19.10
CA THR A 213 -8.74 -16.86 -19.46
C THR A 213 -7.85 -16.86 -20.71
N ALA A 214 -7.88 -15.79 -21.51
CA ALA A 214 -7.01 -15.58 -22.67
C ALA A 214 -5.85 -14.59 -22.38
N ASP A 215 -5.55 -14.32 -21.12
CA ASP A 215 -4.44 -13.45 -20.72
C ASP A 215 -3.10 -14.09 -21.12
N LYS A 216 -2.33 -13.36 -21.94
CA LYS A 216 -1.02 -13.78 -22.43
C LYS A 216 0.16 -13.23 -21.64
N LEU A 217 -0.10 -12.31 -20.70
CA LEU A 217 0.92 -11.71 -19.85
C LEU A 217 0.99 -12.40 -18.48
N VAL A 218 -0.17 -12.67 -17.89
CA VAL A 218 -0.31 -13.42 -16.64
C VAL A 218 -1.25 -14.58 -16.93
N SER A 219 -0.70 -15.79 -17.00
CA SER A 219 -1.49 -16.95 -17.39
C SER A 219 -2.57 -17.26 -16.35
N VAL A 220 -3.68 -17.83 -16.81
CA VAL A 220 -4.78 -18.27 -15.95
C VAL A 220 -4.31 -19.33 -14.93
N GLU A 221 -3.28 -20.12 -15.28
CA GLU A 221 -2.67 -21.11 -14.39
C GLU A 221 -2.06 -20.46 -13.16
N GLN A 222 -1.39 -19.30 -13.30
CA GLN A 222 -0.86 -18.56 -12.15
C GLN A 222 -1.97 -18.15 -11.17
N THR A 223 -3.12 -17.72 -11.67
CA THR A 223 -4.27 -17.39 -10.81
C THR A 223 -4.86 -18.64 -10.14
N ARG A 224 -4.91 -19.77 -10.84
CA ARG A 224 -5.32 -21.07 -10.26
C ARG A 224 -4.36 -21.50 -9.15
N GLU A 225 -3.07 -21.25 -9.30
CA GLU A 225 -2.07 -21.49 -8.25
C GLU A 225 -2.31 -20.60 -7.02
N TYR A 226 -2.67 -19.33 -7.20
CA TYR A 226 -3.08 -18.44 -6.10
C TYR A 226 -4.30 -19.02 -5.37
N GLU A 227 -5.32 -19.40 -6.11
CA GLU A 227 -6.54 -19.96 -5.54
C GLU A 227 -6.25 -21.25 -4.77
N ALA A 228 -5.48 -22.17 -5.34
CA ALA A 228 -5.08 -23.42 -4.70
C ALA A 228 -4.25 -23.16 -3.44
N ALA A 229 -3.28 -22.26 -3.51
CA ALA A 229 -2.45 -21.87 -2.37
C ALA A 229 -3.26 -21.22 -1.25
N ALA A 230 -4.21 -20.33 -1.58
CA ALA A 230 -5.08 -19.70 -0.61
C ALA A 230 -5.97 -20.72 0.09
N ARG A 231 -6.58 -21.65 -0.64
CA ARG A 231 -7.37 -22.75 -0.07
C ARG A 231 -6.55 -23.65 0.86
N ALA A 232 -5.35 -24.04 0.42
CA ALA A 232 -4.44 -24.86 1.24
C ALA A 232 -4.02 -24.18 2.54
N LEU A 233 -4.00 -22.85 2.58
CA LEU A 233 -3.70 -22.02 3.75
C LEU A 233 -4.95 -21.65 4.56
N GLY A 234 -6.13 -22.11 4.17
CA GLY A 234 -7.39 -21.74 4.82
C GLY A 234 -7.75 -20.25 4.69
N LYS A 235 -7.25 -19.58 3.64
CA LYS A 235 -7.50 -18.15 3.41
C LYS A 235 -8.81 -17.95 2.65
N PRO A 236 -9.62 -16.93 3.01
CA PRO A 236 -10.83 -16.60 2.28
C PRO A 236 -10.48 -16.01 0.91
N VAL A 237 -10.68 -16.79 -0.15
CA VAL A 237 -10.41 -16.41 -1.53
C VAL A 237 -11.63 -16.65 -2.40
N VAL A 238 -11.90 -15.72 -3.32
CA VAL A 238 -12.83 -15.87 -4.43
C VAL A 238 -12.04 -15.59 -5.71
N ALA A 239 -12.11 -16.49 -6.69
CA ALA A 239 -11.58 -16.26 -8.02
C ALA A 239 -12.73 -16.09 -9.02
N ALA A 240 -12.67 -15.06 -9.87
CA ALA A 240 -13.59 -14.82 -10.95
C ALA A 240 -12.85 -14.87 -12.27
N TYR A 241 -13.23 -15.81 -13.12
CA TYR A 241 -12.64 -16.02 -14.43
C TYR A 241 -13.54 -15.44 -15.51
N PHE A 242 -12.94 -14.73 -16.48
CA PHE A 242 -13.61 -14.11 -17.62
C PHE A 242 -13.17 -14.80 -18.89
N GLU A 243 -14.09 -15.58 -19.48
CA GLU A 243 -13.79 -16.46 -20.60
C GLU A 243 -13.43 -15.65 -21.86
N GLY A 244 -12.32 -16.01 -22.52
CA GLY A 244 -11.82 -15.36 -23.73
C GLY A 244 -11.24 -13.95 -23.53
N VAL A 245 -11.26 -13.43 -22.30
CA VAL A 245 -10.78 -12.07 -21.98
C VAL A 245 -9.26 -12.07 -21.80
N GLY A 246 -8.62 -11.01 -22.27
CA GLY A 246 -7.18 -10.78 -22.15
C GLY A 246 -6.76 -10.22 -20.79
N HIS A 247 -5.60 -9.56 -20.78
CA HIS A 247 -4.98 -9.03 -19.54
C HIS A 247 -5.82 -7.91 -18.93
N LEU A 248 -6.08 -7.99 -17.60
CA LEU A 248 -6.86 -7.05 -16.79
C LEU A 248 -8.35 -7.02 -17.14
N ALA A 249 -9.09 -7.95 -16.61
CA ALA A 249 -10.54 -8.07 -16.84
C ALA A 249 -11.32 -6.78 -16.51
N SER A 250 -10.84 -5.97 -15.56
CA SER A 250 -11.49 -4.71 -15.17
C SER A 250 -11.23 -3.54 -16.13
N VAL A 251 -10.44 -3.73 -17.18
CA VAL A 251 -10.18 -2.70 -18.20
C VAL A 251 -10.51 -3.14 -19.63
N GLN A 252 -10.73 -4.43 -19.87
CA GLN A 252 -11.15 -4.91 -21.19
C GLN A 252 -12.61 -4.54 -21.48
N PRO A 253 -12.93 -4.01 -22.65
CA PRO A 253 -14.28 -3.54 -22.97
C PRO A 253 -15.37 -4.59 -22.74
N GLU A 254 -15.10 -5.86 -23.07
CA GLU A 254 -16.03 -6.98 -22.98
C GLU A 254 -16.33 -7.45 -21.56
N SER A 255 -15.47 -7.15 -20.57
CA SER A 255 -15.58 -7.67 -19.22
C SER A 255 -15.55 -6.59 -18.12
N GLN A 256 -15.12 -5.37 -18.43
CA GLN A 256 -14.87 -4.33 -17.42
C GLN A 256 -16.09 -4.04 -16.54
N ALA A 257 -17.29 -4.03 -17.11
CA ALA A 257 -18.50 -3.74 -16.35
C ALA A 257 -18.76 -4.80 -15.27
N GLU A 258 -18.66 -6.08 -15.64
CA GLU A 258 -18.86 -7.19 -14.72
C GLU A 258 -17.71 -7.29 -13.71
N ALA A 259 -16.46 -7.19 -14.16
CA ALA A 259 -15.29 -7.28 -13.29
C ALA A 259 -15.29 -6.20 -12.20
N ARG A 260 -15.59 -4.95 -12.58
CA ARG A 260 -15.70 -3.82 -11.63
C ARG A 260 -16.90 -3.97 -10.71
N ALA A 261 -18.04 -4.44 -11.20
CA ALA A 261 -19.21 -4.72 -10.37
C ALA A 261 -18.91 -5.78 -9.28
N ARG A 262 -18.18 -6.85 -9.65
CA ARG A 262 -17.71 -7.87 -8.69
C ARG A 262 -16.77 -7.28 -7.66
N ALA A 263 -15.81 -6.46 -8.07
CA ALA A 263 -14.88 -5.77 -7.17
C ALA A 263 -15.61 -4.84 -6.19
N VAL A 264 -16.54 -4.04 -6.68
CA VAL A 264 -17.38 -3.14 -5.86
C VAL A 264 -18.23 -3.92 -4.87
N ALA A 265 -18.90 -4.99 -5.29
CA ALA A 265 -19.70 -5.85 -4.42
C ALA A 265 -18.82 -6.45 -3.31
N PHE A 266 -17.63 -6.93 -3.66
CA PHE A 266 -16.67 -7.48 -2.70
C PHE A 266 -16.21 -6.44 -1.66
N PHE A 267 -15.91 -5.21 -2.07
CA PHE A 267 -15.60 -4.13 -1.13
C PHE A 267 -16.79 -3.77 -0.24
N ARG A 268 -18.00 -3.71 -0.78
CA ARG A 268 -19.22 -3.45 0.02
C ARG A 268 -19.40 -4.51 1.10
N ASP A 269 -19.23 -5.76 0.75
CA ASP A 269 -19.41 -6.89 1.67
C ASP A 269 -18.40 -6.90 2.81
N ASN A 270 -17.19 -6.38 2.59
CA ASN A 270 -16.09 -6.45 3.56
C ASN A 270 -15.78 -5.11 4.24
N LEU A 271 -16.17 -3.97 3.67
CA LEU A 271 -15.83 -2.65 4.21
C LEU A 271 -17.03 -1.87 4.76
N LEU A 272 -18.29 -2.19 4.36
CA LEU A 272 -19.48 -1.44 4.79
C LEU A 272 -20.25 -2.12 5.95
N LYS A 273 -19.82 -3.30 6.33
CA LYS A 273 -20.41 -4.01 7.49
C LYS A 273 -19.80 -3.60 8.81
#